data_80b6d3515d10f55e4ea2b12597fcea1c
#
_entry.id   80b6d3515d10f55e4ea2b12597fcea1c
#
_cell.length_a   1.000
_cell.length_b   1.000
_cell.length_c   1.000
_cell.angle_alpha   90.00
_cell.angle_beta   90.00
_cell.angle_gamma   90.00
#
_symmetry.space_group_name_H-M   'P 1'
#
loop_
_entity.id
_entity.type
_entity.pdbx_description
1 polymer ?
#
loop_
_entity_poly.entity_id
_entity_poly.type
_entity_poly.pdbx_seq_one_letter_code
_entity_poly.pdbx_strand_id
1 'polypeptide(L)'
;MRRRPLAQICLLAAALTFSQVAAAKPDTSWARAELKTVVAAGLMAKEAAAHPNDALTRGELEALVAGLLHAEPVTPTAPAGAVTIAGLDSKLVGALGLEDAAKLFVQGAKTAGLTSPSRFGTEAVARLLGLRTNHPAVLDSLELSPGEPATRAEAAYSAAQILRFGEWDPQDTHDLAATFVLPALSPWQKQILTTATRFIGYPYVWGGESERKTSPYGPQVHGGFDCSGFVWRVYKLEQYAGEGDLADMLQGRTTYAMSGEVPKAKRISLDKLQPADVIFFGAAGRRSKPGQVDHMGVYLGNGWFIHSSRYGVAVATLTGWYENRFAWGRRPLAEAGLVSGS
;
A
#
# COMPACT_ATOMS: atom_id res chain seq x y z
N MET A 1 50.14 78.46 14.24
CA MET A 1 50.17 77.01 14.24
C MET A 1 48.81 76.48 13.78
N ARG A 2 48.69 76.08 12.53
CA ARG A 2 47.45 75.52 11.92
C ARG A 2 47.69 74.07 11.59
N ARG A 3 46.92 73.15 12.25
CA ARG A 3 46.95 71.74 12.00
C ARG A 3 45.98 71.41 10.81
N ARG A 4 46.49 70.71 9.80
CA ARG A 4 45.72 70.17 8.68
C ARG A 4 45.16 68.83 9.10
N PRO A 5 43.92 68.45 8.71
CA PRO A 5 43.39 67.10 8.91
C PRO A 5 43.81 66.17 7.79
N LEU A 6 44.18 64.93 8.18
CA LEU A 6 44.43 63.82 7.30
C LEU A 6 43.10 63.26 6.74
N ALA A 7 42.99 63.16 5.44
CA ALA A 7 41.90 62.48 4.78
C ALA A 7 42.12 60.95 4.82
N GLN A 8 41.21 60.21 5.44
CA GLN A 8 41.16 58.77 5.38
C GLN A 8 40.47 58.33 4.08
N ILE A 9 41.20 57.63 3.25
CA ILE A 9 40.67 56.96 2.04
C ILE A 9 40.14 55.58 2.50
N CYS A 10 38.80 55.40 2.50
CA CYS A 10 38.17 54.13 2.67
C CYS A 10 38.21 53.34 1.32
N LEU A 11 39.01 52.30 1.26
CA LEU A 11 38.92 51.32 0.19
C LEU A 11 37.70 50.40 0.47
N LEU A 12 36.64 50.52 -0.35
CA LEU A 12 35.58 49.53 -0.39
C LEU A 12 36.10 48.31 -1.19
N ALA A 13 36.38 47.22 -0.50
CA ALA A 13 36.59 45.91 -1.14
C ALA A 13 35.21 45.30 -1.41
N ALA A 14 34.78 45.30 -2.67
CA ALA A 14 33.59 44.56 -3.11
C ALA A 14 33.91 43.05 -3.10
N ALA A 15 33.41 42.32 -2.10
CA ALA A 15 33.44 40.87 -2.05
C ALA A 15 32.40 40.32 -3.04
N LEU A 16 32.88 39.84 -4.19
CA LEU A 16 32.11 39.02 -5.10
C LEU A 16 31.86 37.66 -4.46
N THR A 17 30.69 37.47 -3.84
CA THR A 17 30.23 36.17 -3.41
C THR A 17 29.81 35.35 -4.65
N PHE A 18 30.70 34.48 -5.11
CA PHE A 18 30.30 33.40 -6.01
C PHE A 18 29.39 32.46 -5.25
N SER A 19 28.09 32.56 -5.48
CA SER A 19 27.15 31.50 -5.11
C SER A 19 27.54 30.25 -5.94
N GLN A 20 28.24 29.32 -5.33
CA GLN A 20 28.34 27.98 -5.87
C GLN A 20 26.93 27.40 -5.88
N VAL A 21 26.31 27.33 -7.06
CA VAL A 21 25.17 26.45 -7.29
C VAL A 21 25.68 25.05 -7.02
N ALA A 22 25.31 24.50 -5.86
CA ALA A 22 25.58 23.12 -5.53
C ALA A 22 24.99 22.28 -6.67
N ALA A 23 25.82 21.59 -7.41
CA ALA A 23 25.37 20.62 -8.39
C ALA A 23 24.47 19.64 -7.61
N ALA A 24 23.19 19.58 -7.97
CA ALA A 24 22.26 18.62 -7.40
C ALA A 24 22.88 17.22 -7.53
N LYS A 25 22.99 16.49 -6.41
CA LYS A 25 23.40 15.09 -6.47
C LYS A 25 22.49 14.39 -7.50
N PRO A 26 23.06 13.57 -8.41
CA PRO A 26 22.23 12.79 -9.32
C PRO A 26 21.20 12.02 -8.49
N ASP A 27 19.91 12.14 -8.84
CA ASP A 27 18.81 11.46 -8.18
C ASP A 27 19.07 9.95 -8.17
N THR A 28 19.47 9.42 -7.02
CA THR A 28 19.64 7.99 -6.83
C THR A 28 18.28 7.42 -6.50
N SER A 29 17.49 7.12 -7.53
CA SER A 29 16.15 6.54 -7.35
C SER A 29 16.22 5.12 -6.78
N TRP A 30 15.27 4.79 -5.92
CA TRP A 30 15.01 3.44 -5.44
C TRP A 30 14.70 2.46 -6.59
N ALA A 31 14.07 2.94 -7.69
CA ALA A 31 13.73 2.18 -8.88
C ALA A 31 14.84 2.22 -9.97
N ARG A 32 16.09 2.45 -9.59
CA ARG A 32 17.20 2.61 -10.55
C ARG A 32 17.37 1.43 -11.52
N ALA A 33 17.15 0.22 -11.04
CA ALA A 33 17.26 -0.99 -11.88
C ALA A 33 16.08 -1.06 -12.87
N GLU A 34 14.89 -0.75 -12.40
CA GLU A 34 13.67 -0.74 -13.19
C GLU A 34 13.68 0.37 -14.25
N LEU A 35 14.15 1.57 -13.90
CA LEU A 35 14.36 2.68 -14.85
C LEU A 35 15.29 2.27 -15.99
N LYS A 36 16.41 1.59 -15.70
CA LYS A 36 17.30 1.05 -16.74
C LYS A 36 16.58 0.03 -17.62
N THR A 37 15.79 -0.85 -17.02
CA THR A 37 15.03 -1.89 -17.74
C THR A 37 14.03 -1.26 -18.71
N VAL A 38 13.20 -0.30 -18.25
CA VAL A 38 12.18 0.32 -19.11
C VAL A 38 12.78 1.21 -20.19
N VAL A 39 13.91 1.88 -19.92
CA VAL A 39 14.63 2.64 -20.96
C VAL A 39 15.20 1.69 -22.01
N ALA A 40 15.82 0.58 -21.61
CA ALA A 40 16.35 -0.43 -22.53
C ALA A 40 15.26 -1.08 -23.38
N ALA A 41 14.05 -1.23 -22.82
CA ALA A 41 12.87 -1.73 -23.52
C ALA A 41 12.17 -0.68 -24.40
N GLY A 42 12.62 0.58 -24.41
CA GLY A 42 12.00 1.66 -25.17
C GLY A 42 10.68 2.17 -24.59
N LEU A 43 10.35 1.80 -23.34
CA LEU A 43 9.09 2.17 -22.68
C LEU A 43 9.13 3.57 -22.02
N MET A 44 10.32 4.11 -21.80
CA MET A 44 10.54 5.42 -21.21
C MET A 44 11.73 6.10 -21.85
N ALA A 45 11.62 7.39 -22.19
CA ALA A 45 12.73 8.17 -22.69
C ALA A 45 13.83 8.32 -21.63
N LYS A 46 15.09 8.32 -22.06
CA LYS A 46 16.26 8.44 -21.16
C LYS A 46 16.23 9.74 -20.36
N GLU A 47 15.77 10.82 -20.97
CA GLU A 47 15.63 12.14 -20.38
C GLU A 47 14.55 12.13 -19.26
N ALA A 48 13.42 11.45 -19.48
CA ALA A 48 12.39 11.27 -18.46
C ALA A 48 12.91 10.41 -17.29
N ALA A 49 13.61 9.33 -17.56
CA ALA A 49 14.21 8.45 -16.56
C ALA A 49 15.32 9.12 -15.72
N ALA A 50 15.91 10.23 -16.21
CA ALA A 50 16.86 11.02 -15.44
C ALA A 50 16.19 11.85 -14.32
N HIS A 51 14.87 12.00 -14.35
CA HIS A 51 14.05 12.71 -13.36
C HIS A 51 12.99 11.79 -12.76
N PRO A 52 13.39 10.76 -12.00
CA PRO A 52 12.51 9.67 -11.56
C PRO A 52 11.42 10.11 -10.58
N ASN A 53 11.67 11.19 -9.80
CA ASN A 53 10.76 11.71 -8.80
C ASN A 53 9.74 12.71 -9.35
N ASP A 54 9.87 13.10 -10.63
CA ASP A 54 8.88 13.95 -11.27
C ASP A 54 7.53 13.20 -11.44
N ALA A 55 6.45 13.96 -11.37
CA ALA A 55 5.11 13.42 -11.57
C ALA A 55 4.96 12.86 -12.99
N LEU A 56 4.42 11.65 -13.08
CA LEU A 56 4.08 11.00 -14.34
C LEU A 56 2.95 11.77 -15.04
N THR A 57 3.17 12.15 -16.27
CA THR A 57 2.13 12.79 -17.10
C THR A 57 1.25 11.74 -17.78
N ARG A 58 0.05 12.14 -18.20
CA ARG A 58 -0.84 11.26 -18.98
C ARG A 58 -0.21 10.83 -20.31
N GLY A 59 0.53 11.73 -20.97
CA GLY A 59 1.23 11.38 -22.22
C GLY A 59 2.30 10.32 -22.03
N GLU A 60 3.07 10.44 -20.96
CA GLU A 60 4.08 9.42 -20.61
C GLU A 60 3.43 8.08 -20.27
N LEU A 61 2.31 8.08 -19.53
CA LEU A 61 1.56 6.86 -19.23
C LEU A 61 1.00 6.20 -20.49
N GLU A 62 0.40 6.96 -21.42
CA GLU A 62 -0.12 6.41 -22.69
C GLU A 62 1.01 5.84 -23.55
N ALA A 63 2.15 6.53 -23.62
CA ALA A 63 3.33 6.03 -24.35
C ALA A 63 3.87 4.73 -23.70
N LEU A 64 3.95 4.67 -22.38
CA LEU A 64 4.40 3.50 -21.65
C LEU A 64 3.46 2.30 -21.90
N VAL A 65 2.15 2.50 -21.82
CA VAL A 65 1.14 1.46 -22.06
C VAL A 65 1.18 0.99 -23.52
N ALA A 66 1.26 1.92 -24.47
CA ALA A 66 1.39 1.59 -25.90
C ALA A 66 2.63 0.73 -26.16
N GLY A 67 3.76 1.09 -25.56
CA GLY A 67 4.98 0.29 -25.64
C GLY A 67 4.83 -1.11 -25.07
N LEU A 68 4.17 -1.26 -23.91
CA LEU A 68 3.88 -2.56 -23.30
C LEU A 68 2.98 -3.44 -24.19
N LEU A 69 2.04 -2.84 -24.91
CA LEU A 69 1.11 -3.52 -25.81
C LEU A 69 1.64 -3.66 -27.25
N HIS A 70 2.85 -3.15 -27.53
CA HIS A 70 3.39 -3.04 -28.89
C HIS A 70 2.44 -2.35 -29.88
N ALA A 71 1.75 -1.30 -29.42
CA ALA A 71 0.76 -0.51 -30.13
C ALA A 71 1.22 0.95 -30.31
N GLU A 72 0.54 1.68 -31.22
CA GLU A 72 0.78 3.12 -31.36
C GLU A 72 0.26 3.89 -30.13
N PRO A 73 1.00 4.91 -29.64
CA PRO A 73 0.57 5.73 -28.52
C PRO A 73 -0.70 6.52 -28.83
N VAL A 74 -1.67 6.48 -27.92
CA VAL A 74 -2.86 7.32 -28.02
C VAL A 74 -2.52 8.72 -27.52
N THR A 75 -2.75 9.74 -28.34
CA THR A 75 -2.58 11.14 -27.91
C THR A 75 -3.67 11.48 -26.89
N PRO A 76 -3.31 11.89 -25.66
CA PRO A 76 -4.30 12.24 -24.64
C PRO A 76 -5.13 13.44 -25.11
N THR A 77 -6.46 13.31 -25.08
CA THR A 77 -7.40 14.40 -25.43
C THR A 77 -7.60 15.40 -24.29
N ALA A 78 -7.14 15.09 -23.09
CA ALA A 78 -7.27 15.95 -21.91
C ALA A 78 -5.94 16.65 -21.56
N PRO A 79 -6.00 17.87 -20.96
CA PRO A 79 -4.80 18.60 -20.59
C PRO A 79 -3.90 17.78 -19.66
N ALA A 80 -2.60 18.06 -19.75
CA ALA A 80 -1.54 17.42 -18.99
C ALA A 80 -1.78 17.59 -17.48
N GLY A 81 -2.47 16.60 -16.88
CA GLY A 81 -2.62 16.47 -15.43
C GLY A 81 -1.74 15.33 -14.94
N ALA A 82 -1.25 15.43 -13.71
CA ALA A 82 -0.57 14.34 -13.06
C ALA A 82 -1.49 13.09 -12.96
N VAL A 83 -0.93 11.93 -13.21
CA VAL A 83 -1.61 10.64 -13.00
C VAL A 83 -1.49 10.29 -11.52
N THR A 84 -2.58 9.88 -10.87
CA THR A 84 -2.50 9.35 -9.50
C THR A 84 -2.02 7.90 -9.49
N ILE A 85 -1.57 7.41 -8.33
CA ILE A 85 -1.21 5.98 -8.16
C ILE A 85 -2.38 5.09 -8.57
N ALA A 86 -3.60 5.34 -8.07
CA ALA A 86 -4.77 4.56 -8.45
C ALA A 86 -5.09 4.66 -9.96
N GLY A 87 -4.81 5.81 -10.58
CA GLY A 87 -4.96 6.00 -12.03
C GLY A 87 -3.94 5.19 -12.83
N LEU A 88 -2.68 5.15 -12.37
CA LEU A 88 -1.64 4.32 -12.96
C LEU A 88 -2.01 2.83 -12.86
N ASP A 89 -2.40 2.37 -11.66
CA ASP A 89 -2.79 0.98 -11.46
C ASP A 89 -4.00 0.57 -12.31
N SER A 90 -5.02 1.43 -12.37
CA SER A 90 -6.20 1.19 -13.21
C SER A 90 -5.82 1.06 -14.69
N LYS A 91 -4.94 1.91 -15.18
CA LYS A 91 -4.51 1.89 -16.59
C LYS A 91 -3.68 0.64 -16.91
N LEU A 92 -2.78 0.23 -16.01
CA LEU A 92 -1.96 -0.98 -16.18
C LEU A 92 -2.79 -2.26 -16.08
N VAL A 93 -3.74 -2.33 -15.13
CA VAL A 93 -4.68 -3.46 -15.03
C VAL A 93 -5.50 -3.60 -16.32
N GLY A 94 -5.97 -2.47 -16.89
CA GLY A 94 -6.65 -2.46 -18.17
C GLY A 94 -5.75 -2.90 -19.34
N ALA A 95 -4.52 -2.43 -19.40
CA ALA A 95 -3.55 -2.84 -20.41
C ALA A 95 -3.24 -4.34 -20.39
N LEU A 96 -3.33 -4.96 -19.21
CA LEU A 96 -3.17 -6.42 -19.04
C LEU A 96 -4.45 -7.23 -19.32
N GLY A 97 -5.57 -6.56 -19.69
CA GLY A 97 -6.85 -7.23 -19.93
C GLY A 97 -7.50 -7.77 -18.65
N LEU A 98 -7.16 -7.23 -17.49
CA LEU A 98 -7.60 -7.73 -16.17
C LEU A 98 -8.75 -6.92 -15.55
N GLU A 99 -9.47 -6.11 -16.33
CA GLU A 99 -10.63 -5.37 -15.83
C GLU A 99 -11.72 -6.30 -15.29
N ASP A 100 -11.88 -7.48 -15.89
CA ASP A 100 -12.88 -8.46 -15.42
C ASP A 100 -12.43 -9.08 -14.09
N ALA A 101 -11.14 -9.35 -13.89
CA ALA A 101 -10.61 -9.75 -12.59
C ALA A 101 -10.88 -8.67 -11.51
N ALA A 102 -10.65 -7.40 -11.86
CA ALA A 102 -10.97 -6.29 -10.96
C ALA A 102 -12.47 -6.22 -10.62
N LYS A 103 -13.35 -6.44 -11.61
CA LYS A 103 -14.82 -6.51 -11.39
C LYS A 103 -15.22 -7.67 -10.48
N LEU A 104 -14.56 -8.82 -10.56
CA LEU A 104 -14.81 -9.97 -9.68
C LEU A 104 -14.56 -9.61 -8.20
N PHE A 105 -13.48 -8.91 -7.88
CA PHE A 105 -13.23 -8.40 -6.53
C PHE A 105 -14.32 -7.45 -6.06
N VAL A 106 -14.72 -6.48 -6.89
CA VAL A 106 -15.79 -5.53 -6.56
C VAL A 106 -17.11 -6.27 -6.34
N GLN A 107 -17.45 -7.22 -7.21
CA GLN A 107 -18.68 -8.01 -7.11
C GLN A 107 -18.69 -8.88 -5.86
N GLY A 108 -17.59 -9.55 -5.52
CA GLY A 108 -17.47 -10.35 -4.31
C GLY A 108 -17.69 -9.52 -3.04
N ALA A 109 -17.05 -8.35 -2.95
CA ALA A 109 -17.26 -7.40 -1.86
C ALA A 109 -18.73 -6.93 -1.78
N LYS A 110 -19.30 -6.50 -2.91
CA LYS A 110 -20.69 -6.02 -2.99
C LYS A 110 -21.69 -7.10 -2.63
N THR A 111 -21.51 -8.32 -3.08
CA THR A 111 -22.41 -9.45 -2.76
C THR A 111 -22.40 -9.76 -1.27
N ALA A 112 -21.27 -9.63 -0.61
CA ALA A 112 -21.16 -9.75 0.85
C ALA A 112 -21.74 -8.54 1.62
N GLY A 113 -22.18 -7.49 0.92
CA GLY A 113 -22.73 -6.26 1.49
C GLY A 113 -21.66 -5.28 2.01
N LEU A 114 -20.43 -5.35 1.48
CA LEU A 114 -19.39 -4.39 1.80
C LEU A 114 -19.50 -3.15 0.90
N THR A 115 -19.22 -1.99 1.49
CA THR A 115 -19.03 -0.73 0.76
C THR A 115 -17.54 -0.52 0.58
N SER A 116 -17.01 -0.85 -0.59
CA SER A 116 -15.59 -0.67 -0.94
C SER A 116 -15.38 0.58 -1.80
N PRO A 117 -14.17 1.20 -1.79
CA PRO A 117 -13.86 2.33 -2.67
C PRO A 117 -13.83 1.87 -4.15
N SER A 118 -14.07 2.82 -5.08
CA SER A 118 -14.08 2.52 -6.52
C SER A 118 -12.80 1.85 -7.02
N ARG A 119 -11.66 2.15 -6.41
CA ARG A 119 -10.37 1.55 -6.71
C ARG A 119 -10.17 0.12 -6.21
N PHE A 120 -11.11 -0.43 -5.41
CA PHE A 120 -10.92 -1.70 -4.70
C PHE A 120 -10.46 -2.84 -5.61
N GLY A 121 -11.13 -3.02 -6.74
CA GLY A 121 -10.80 -4.12 -7.66
C GLY A 121 -9.44 -3.93 -8.34
N THR A 122 -9.17 -2.74 -8.86
CA THR A 122 -7.89 -2.46 -9.54
C THR A 122 -6.70 -2.51 -8.59
N GLU A 123 -6.83 -1.99 -7.36
CA GLU A 123 -5.80 -2.11 -6.34
C GLU A 123 -5.57 -3.56 -5.89
N ALA A 124 -6.65 -4.36 -5.76
CA ALA A 124 -6.51 -5.78 -5.45
C ALA A 124 -5.68 -6.50 -6.53
N VAL A 125 -6.01 -6.32 -7.81
CA VAL A 125 -5.28 -6.92 -8.93
C VAL A 125 -3.84 -6.40 -9.00
N ALA A 126 -3.63 -5.08 -8.96
CA ALA A 126 -2.30 -4.49 -9.06
C ALA A 126 -1.35 -5.00 -7.96
N ARG A 127 -1.86 -5.19 -6.74
CA ARG A 127 -1.06 -5.69 -5.62
C ARG A 127 -0.82 -7.19 -5.65
N LEU A 128 -1.77 -7.98 -6.14
CA LEU A 128 -1.56 -9.41 -6.40
C LEU A 128 -0.47 -9.63 -7.45
N LEU A 129 -0.42 -8.80 -8.47
CA LEU A 129 0.62 -8.81 -9.52
C LEU A 129 1.96 -8.21 -9.04
N GLY A 130 2.03 -7.65 -7.83
CA GLY A 130 3.24 -7.01 -7.33
C GLY A 130 3.62 -5.73 -8.07
N LEU A 131 2.66 -5.01 -8.67
CA LEU A 131 2.91 -3.74 -9.35
C LEU A 131 3.25 -2.60 -8.39
N ARG A 132 3.09 -2.82 -7.08
CA ARG A 132 3.46 -1.92 -6.00
C ARG A 132 4.39 -2.61 -5.03
N THR A 133 5.30 -1.85 -4.44
CA THR A 133 6.20 -2.35 -3.40
C THR A 133 6.58 -1.24 -2.44
N ASN A 134 6.71 -1.59 -1.17
CA ASN A 134 7.33 -0.70 -0.20
C ASN A 134 8.84 -0.65 -0.47
N HIS A 135 9.35 0.53 -0.73
CA HIS A 135 10.77 0.76 -0.92
C HIS A 135 11.39 1.47 0.29
N PRO A 136 12.69 1.26 0.56
CA PRO A 136 13.32 1.82 1.74
C PRO A 136 13.34 3.35 1.71
N ALA A 137 12.80 3.98 2.76
CA ALA A 137 12.80 5.44 2.91
C ALA A 137 14.20 6.07 2.86
N VAL A 138 15.24 5.30 3.17
CA VAL A 138 16.64 5.75 3.10
C VAL A 138 17.11 6.00 1.67
N LEU A 139 16.45 5.39 0.68
CA LEU A 139 16.81 5.56 -0.74
C LEU A 139 16.15 6.79 -1.36
N ASP A 140 14.98 7.17 -0.91
CA ASP A 140 14.28 8.43 -1.25
C ASP A 140 12.91 8.56 -0.58
N SER A 141 11.79 8.48 -1.34
CA SER A 141 10.43 8.57 -0.84
C SER A 141 9.84 7.20 -0.53
N LEU A 142 8.87 7.18 0.36
CA LEU A 142 8.02 6.01 0.60
C LEU A 142 7.07 5.79 -0.59
N GLU A 143 6.52 4.58 -0.71
CA GLU A 143 5.41 4.30 -1.63
C GLU A 143 4.29 5.33 -1.40
N LEU A 144 3.69 5.79 -2.50
CA LEU A 144 2.68 6.84 -2.50
C LEU A 144 1.28 6.28 -2.22
N SER A 145 0.44 7.10 -1.60
CA SER A 145 -0.99 6.77 -1.39
C SER A 145 -1.77 6.79 -2.70
N PRO A 146 -2.91 6.09 -2.81
CA PRO A 146 -3.66 5.97 -4.07
C PRO A 146 -4.05 7.28 -4.73
N GLY A 147 -4.27 8.34 -3.95
CA GLY A 147 -4.65 9.67 -4.45
C GLY A 147 -3.48 10.59 -4.79
N GLU A 148 -2.25 10.22 -4.44
CA GLU A 148 -1.07 11.04 -4.73
C GLU A 148 -0.63 10.90 -6.19
N PRO A 149 0.03 11.93 -6.74
CA PRO A 149 0.60 11.86 -8.08
C PRO A 149 1.65 10.75 -8.18
N ALA A 150 1.46 9.83 -9.12
CA ALA A 150 2.46 8.80 -9.41
C ALA A 150 3.72 9.45 -9.97
N THR A 151 4.88 8.92 -9.62
CA THR A 151 6.18 9.35 -10.18
C THR A 151 6.58 8.47 -11.36
N ARG A 152 7.56 8.93 -12.14
CA ARG A 152 8.18 8.11 -13.19
C ARG A 152 8.83 6.86 -12.61
N ALA A 153 9.38 6.93 -11.39
CA ALA A 153 9.93 5.77 -10.69
C ALA A 153 8.87 4.69 -10.41
N GLU A 154 7.68 5.10 -9.93
CA GLU A 154 6.55 4.19 -9.71
C GLU A 154 6.09 3.51 -11.01
N ALA A 155 5.98 4.29 -12.09
CA ALA A 155 5.62 3.77 -13.40
C ALA A 155 6.68 2.80 -13.96
N ALA A 156 7.96 3.14 -13.80
CA ALA A 156 9.07 2.30 -14.23
C ALA A 156 9.10 0.97 -13.45
N TYR A 157 8.86 1.02 -12.14
CA TYR A 157 8.77 -0.20 -11.33
C TYR A 157 7.67 -1.12 -11.84
N SER A 158 6.45 -0.60 -12.01
CA SER A 158 5.31 -1.40 -12.47
C SER A 158 5.54 -1.97 -13.86
N ALA A 159 6.03 -1.16 -14.81
CA ALA A 159 6.31 -1.63 -16.16
C ALA A 159 7.42 -2.70 -16.18
N ALA A 160 8.46 -2.54 -15.35
CA ALA A 160 9.51 -3.54 -15.24
C ALA A 160 9.02 -4.85 -14.60
N GLN A 161 8.03 -4.80 -13.69
CA GLN A 161 7.36 -6.01 -13.20
C GLN A 161 6.58 -6.69 -14.34
N ILE A 162 5.79 -5.94 -15.10
CA ILE A 162 5.02 -6.47 -16.24
C ILE A 162 5.95 -7.15 -17.28
N LEU A 163 7.10 -6.55 -17.57
CA LEU A 163 8.09 -7.17 -18.48
C LEU A 163 8.67 -8.50 -17.97
N ARG A 164 8.50 -8.81 -16.69
CA ARG A 164 8.95 -10.08 -16.10
C ARG A 164 7.87 -11.15 -16.05
N PHE A 165 6.62 -10.79 -16.34
CA PHE A 165 5.52 -11.73 -16.30
C PHE A 165 5.73 -12.86 -17.32
N GLY A 166 5.42 -14.07 -16.90
CA GLY A 166 5.22 -15.18 -17.80
C GLY A 166 3.85 -15.13 -18.49
N GLU A 167 3.65 -16.02 -19.40
CA GLU A 167 2.41 -16.11 -20.17
C GLU A 167 1.17 -16.36 -19.30
N TRP A 168 1.35 -17.00 -18.14
CA TRP A 168 0.28 -17.42 -17.23
C TRP A 168 -0.05 -16.43 -16.11
N ASP A 169 0.82 -15.44 -15.80
CA ASP A 169 0.59 -14.55 -14.65
C ASP A 169 -0.73 -13.77 -14.69
N PRO A 170 -1.17 -13.20 -15.84
CA PRO A 170 -2.49 -12.58 -15.93
C PRO A 170 -3.64 -13.56 -15.76
N GLN A 171 -3.54 -14.77 -16.36
CA GLN A 171 -4.60 -15.79 -16.26
C GLN A 171 -4.71 -16.32 -14.82
N ASP A 172 -3.60 -16.63 -14.17
CA ASP A 172 -3.58 -17.07 -12.78
C ASP A 172 -4.19 -16.00 -11.86
N THR A 173 -3.94 -14.72 -12.15
CA THR A 173 -4.54 -13.60 -11.40
C THR A 173 -6.05 -13.52 -11.61
N HIS A 174 -6.53 -13.73 -12.84
CA HIS A 174 -7.97 -13.78 -13.15
C HIS A 174 -8.64 -14.96 -12.44
N ASP A 175 -8.05 -16.15 -12.53
CA ASP A 175 -8.58 -17.36 -11.91
C ASP A 175 -8.61 -17.23 -10.38
N LEU A 176 -7.56 -16.62 -9.81
CA LEU A 176 -7.52 -16.30 -8.38
C LEU A 176 -8.63 -15.32 -8.00
N ALA A 177 -8.84 -14.24 -8.78
CA ALA A 177 -9.92 -13.27 -8.55
C ALA A 177 -11.31 -13.92 -8.56
N ALA A 178 -11.53 -14.96 -9.41
CA ALA A 178 -12.78 -15.70 -9.45
C ALA A 178 -13.09 -16.46 -8.15
N THR A 179 -12.06 -16.73 -7.32
CA THR A 179 -12.24 -17.35 -5.99
C THR A 179 -12.61 -16.35 -4.90
N PHE A 180 -12.62 -15.04 -5.20
CA PHE A 180 -12.97 -14.01 -4.22
C PHE A 180 -14.49 -13.96 -3.99
N VAL A 181 -14.99 -14.98 -3.34
CA VAL A 181 -16.39 -15.12 -2.94
C VAL A 181 -16.44 -15.09 -1.43
N LEU A 182 -16.97 -13.99 -0.84
CA LEU A 182 -17.07 -13.85 0.60
C LEU A 182 -18.36 -14.52 1.11
N PRO A 183 -18.37 -15.08 2.35
CA PRO A 183 -19.57 -15.67 2.92
C PRO A 183 -20.58 -14.58 3.32
N ALA A 184 -21.79 -14.99 3.71
CA ALA A 184 -22.75 -14.09 4.34
C ALA A 184 -22.16 -13.48 5.62
N LEU A 185 -22.25 -12.15 5.76
CA LEU A 185 -21.66 -11.40 6.86
C LEU A 185 -22.74 -10.88 7.81
N SER A 186 -22.47 -10.96 9.11
CA SER A 186 -23.27 -10.26 10.12
C SER A 186 -23.16 -8.73 9.99
N PRO A 187 -24.06 -7.95 10.58
CA PRO A 187 -23.97 -6.48 10.54
C PRO A 187 -22.60 -5.95 11.05
N TRP A 188 -22.08 -6.51 12.13
CA TRP A 188 -20.79 -6.12 12.69
C TRP A 188 -19.61 -6.50 11.79
N GLN A 189 -19.62 -7.70 11.23
CA GLN A 189 -18.62 -8.11 10.26
C GLN A 189 -18.58 -7.18 9.04
N LYS A 190 -19.75 -6.76 8.54
CA LYS A 190 -19.85 -5.79 7.45
C LYS A 190 -19.22 -4.44 7.80
N GLN A 191 -19.47 -3.91 8.99
CA GLN A 191 -18.87 -2.65 9.42
C GLN A 191 -17.33 -2.75 9.47
N ILE A 192 -16.80 -3.75 10.16
CA ILE A 192 -15.36 -3.98 10.28
C ILE A 192 -14.70 -4.16 8.92
N LEU A 193 -15.25 -5.03 8.06
CA LEU A 193 -14.65 -5.34 6.77
C LEU A 193 -14.83 -4.20 5.76
N THR A 194 -15.91 -3.41 5.84
CA THR A 194 -16.04 -2.18 5.05
C THR A 194 -14.95 -1.18 5.43
N THR A 195 -14.68 -1.01 6.72
CA THR A 195 -13.56 -0.17 7.18
C THR A 195 -12.22 -0.72 6.71
N ALA A 196 -11.97 -2.00 6.86
CA ALA A 196 -10.72 -2.62 6.41
C ALA A 196 -10.48 -2.42 4.90
N THR A 197 -11.50 -2.69 4.06
CA THR A 197 -11.40 -2.55 2.60
C THR A 197 -11.28 -1.09 2.13
N ARG A 198 -11.71 -0.12 2.93
CA ARG A 198 -11.55 1.32 2.65
C ARG A 198 -10.07 1.70 2.45
N PHE A 199 -9.18 1.04 3.15
CA PHE A 199 -7.75 1.32 3.12
C PHE A 199 -6.97 0.57 2.04
N ILE A 200 -7.63 -0.20 1.17
CA ILE A 200 -6.96 -0.88 0.05
C ILE A 200 -6.07 0.10 -0.73
N GLY A 201 -4.86 -0.30 -1.03
CA GLY A 201 -3.93 0.50 -1.82
C GLY A 201 -3.08 1.49 -1.01
N TYR A 202 -3.36 1.71 0.28
CA TYR A 202 -2.49 2.56 1.11
C TYR A 202 -1.12 1.89 1.33
N PRO A 203 -0.03 2.70 1.38
CA PRO A 203 1.31 2.18 1.48
C PRO A 203 1.62 1.53 2.83
N TYR A 204 2.65 0.69 2.86
CA TYR A 204 3.23 0.23 4.11
C TYR A 204 4.10 1.34 4.71
N VAL A 205 3.80 1.71 5.95
CA VAL A 205 4.59 2.67 6.73
C VAL A 205 4.93 2.04 8.08
N TRP A 206 6.21 1.86 8.37
CA TRP A 206 6.63 1.31 9.66
C TRP A 206 6.13 2.18 10.82
N GLY A 207 5.42 1.59 11.77
CA GLY A 207 4.75 2.31 12.85
C GLY A 207 3.50 3.09 12.43
N GLY A 208 3.13 3.06 11.15
CA GLY A 208 1.96 3.76 10.61
C GLY A 208 0.65 3.12 11.06
N GLU A 209 -0.34 3.97 11.34
CA GLU A 209 -1.68 3.59 11.82
C GLU A 209 -2.77 4.53 11.31
N SER A 210 -2.44 5.40 10.37
CA SER A 210 -3.35 6.41 9.84
C SER A 210 -3.13 6.59 8.33
N GLU A 211 -4.21 6.90 7.62
CA GLU A 211 -4.19 7.32 6.22
C GLU A 211 -3.57 8.70 6.01
N ARG A 212 -3.22 9.40 7.08
CA ARG A 212 -2.63 10.75 7.09
C ARG A 212 -1.24 10.72 7.74
N LYS A 213 -0.47 11.81 7.57
CA LYS A 213 0.81 12.01 8.28
C LYS A 213 0.66 12.23 9.78
N THR A 214 -0.57 12.24 10.29
CA THR A 214 -0.89 12.39 11.72
C THR A 214 -1.80 11.28 12.18
N SER A 215 -1.60 10.82 13.40
CA SER A 215 -2.48 9.88 14.10
C SER A 215 -2.81 10.44 15.49
N PRO A 216 -3.73 9.83 16.23
CA PRO A 216 -3.97 10.20 17.63
C PRO A 216 -2.73 10.09 18.53
N TYR A 217 -1.74 9.30 18.14
CA TYR A 217 -0.49 9.07 18.90
C TYR A 217 0.71 9.90 18.40
N GLY A 218 0.51 10.73 17.40
CA GLY A 218 1.54 11.63 16.91
C GLY A 218 1.77 11.60 15.40
N PRO A 219 2.82 12.26 14.90
CA PRO A 219 3.14 12.27 13.50
C PRO A 219 3.76 10.94 13.04
N GLN A 220 3.45 10.53 11.82
CA GLN A 220 4.13 9.47 11.08
C GLN A 220 4.76 10.04 9.80
N VAL A 221 5.72 9.32 9.23
CA VAL A 221 6.50 9.83 8.09
C VAL A 221 5.66 10.04 6.83
N HIS A 222 4.60 9.23 6.67
CA HIS A 222 3.66 9.30 5.54
C HIS A 222 2.33 8.69 5.95
N GLY A 223 1.23 8.97 5.22
CA GLY A 223 -0.03 8.25 5.35
C GLY A 223 0.15 6.79 4.93
N GLY A 224 -0.23 5.85 5.80
CA GLY A 224 -0.08 4.41 5.56
C GLY A 224 -0.04 3.62 6.86
N PHE A 225 0.15 2.31 6.74
CA PHE A 225 -0.01 1.38 7.86
C PHE A 225 1.11 0.34 7.89
N ASP A 226 1.61 -0.01 9.08
CA ASP A 226 2.22 -1.33 9.26
C ASP A 226 1.12 -2.40 9.50
N CYS A 227 1.50 -3.67 9.58
CA CYS A 227 0.53 -4.76 9.74
C CYS A 227 -0.31 -4.62 11.01
N SER A 228 0.32 -4.24 12.13
CA SER A 228 -0.35 -4.04 13.39
C SER A 228 -1.13 -2.72 13.46
N GLY A 229 -0.60 -1.66 12.85
CA GLY A 229 -1.28 -0.37 12.76
C GLY A 229 -2.53 -0.40 11.88
N PHE A 230 -2.52 -1.23 10.84
CA PHE A 230 -3.72 -1.49 10.04
C PHE A 230 -4.85 -2.11 10.88
N VAL A 231 -4.54 -3.17 11.62
CA VAL A 231 -5.52 -3.82 12.53
C VAL A 231 -5.92 -2.86 13.65
N TRP A 232 -4.97 -2.13 14.21
CA TRP A 232 -5.21 -1.09 15.23
C TRP A 232 -6.15 0.00 14.72
N ARG A 233 -5.96 0.47 13.48
CA ARG A 233 -6.82 1.45 12.82
C ARG A 233 -8.25 0.95 12.69
N VAL A 234 -8.41 -0.32 12.29
CA VAL A 234 -9.71 -0.93 12.06
C VAL A 234 -10.49 -1.17 13.37
N TYR A 235 -9.83 -1.62 14.42
CA TYR A 235 -10.52 -2.06 15.64
C TYR A 235 -10.47 -1.07 16.80
N LYS A 236 -9.45 -0.22 16.87
CA LYS A 236 -9.26 0.67 18.01
C LYS A 236 -9.43 2.15 17.68
N LEU A 237 -8.99 2.59 16.51
CA LEU A 237 -9.03 4.00 16.15
C LEU A 237 -10.28 4.40 15.35
N GLU A 238 -10.94 3.46 14.71
CA GLU A 238 -12.25 3.69 14.11
C GLU A 238 -13.32 3.67 15.20
N GLN A 239 -14.31 4.52 15.06
CA GLN A 239 -15.44 4.57 15.97
C GLN A 239 -16.68 3.99 15.29
N TYR A 240 -17.30 3.02 15.92
CA TYR A 240 -18.53 2.39 15.42
C TYR A 240 -19.68 2.64 16.37
N ALA A 241 -20.81 3.06 15.84
CA ALA A 241 -22.01 3.27 16.68
C ALA A 241 -22.42 1.95 17.37
N GLY A 242 -22.49 1.97 18.70
CA GLY A 242 -22.87 0.81 19.50
C GLY A 242 -21.77 -0.23 19.68
N GLU A 243 -20.50 0.14 19.48
CA GLU A 243 -19.34 -0.77 19.55
C GLU A 243 -19.03 -1.32 20.96
N GLY A 244 -19.64 -0.76 22.03
CA GLY A 244 -19.35 -1.17 23.40
C GLY A 244 -17.86 -1.11 23.69
N ASP A 245 -17.31 -2.22 24.19
CA ASP A 245 -15.89 -2.33 24.55
C ASP A 245 -14.98 -2.79 23.39
N LEU A 246 -15.44 -2.77 22.13
CA LEU A 246 -14.68 -3.30 21.00
C LEU A 246 -13.28 -2.68 20.90
N ALA A 247 -13.18 -1.35 21.04
CA ALA A 247 -11.91 -0.62 21.00
C ALA A 247 -10.94 -1.06 22.11
N ASP A 248 -11.45 -1.59 23.22
CA ASP A 248 -10.65 -2.04 24.36
C ASP A 248 -10.21 -3.51 24.26
N MET A 249 -10.71 -4.25 23.27
CA MET A 249 -10.29 -5.63 23.04
C MET A 249 -8.84 -5.74 22.62
N LEU A 250 -8.30 -4.74 21.89
CA LEU A 250 -6.89 -4.69 21.51
C LEU A 250 -6.18 -3.60 22.33
N GLN A 251 -5.21 -3.98 23.15
CA GLN A 251 -4.48 -3.06 24.03
C GLN A 251 -3.04 -2.82 23.58
N GLY A 252 -2.35 -3.85 23.13
CA GLY A 252 -0.98 -3.73 22.61
C GLY A 252 -0.95 -3.17 21.20
N ARG A 253 0.05 -2.30 20.91
CA ARG A 253 0.20 -1.66 19.58
C ARG A 253 0.92 -2.56 18.57
N THR A 254 1.70 -3.51 19.01
CA THR A 254 2.54 -4.34 18.15
C THR A 254 1.93 -5.71 17.90
N THR A 255 2.30 -6.34 16.80
CA THR A 255 1.85 -7.68 16.42
C THR A 255 2.07 -8.71 17.53
N TYR A 256 3.27 -8.74 18.12
CA TYR A 256 3.58 -9.69 19.21
C TYR A 256 2.82 -9.36 20.49
N ALA A 257 2.60 -8.07 20.81
CA ALA A 257 1.81 -7.68 21.98
C ALA A 257 0.35 -8.12 21.84
N MET A 258 -0.32 -7.75 20.72
CA MET A 258 -1.71 -8.17 20.46
C MET A 258 -1.87 -9.69 20.41
N SER A 259 -0.90 -10.41 19.84
CA SER A 259 -0.94 -11.87 19.81
C SER A 259 -0.77 -12.50 21.20
N GLY A 260 -0.02 -11.83 22.08
CA GLY A 260 0.21 -12.23 23.47
C GLY A 260 -1.01 -12.06 24.38
N GLU A 261 -1.93 -11.16 24.04
CA GLU A 261 -3.17 -10.96 24.78
C GLU A 261 -4.15 -12.14 24.69
N VAL A 262 -3.95 -13.02 23.69
CA VAL A 262 -4.86 -14.16 23.46
C VAL A 262 -4.42 -15.38 24.30
N PRO A 263 -5.14 -15.74 25.37
CA PRO A 263 -4.86 -16.97 26.12
C PRO A 263 -4.87 -18.18 25.19
N LYS A 264 -3.97 -19.13 25.42
CA LYS A 264 -3.81 -20.29 24.55
C LYS A 264 -5.13 -21.05 24.30
N ALA A 265 -5.98 -21.14 25.31
CA ALA A 265 -7.29 -21.80 25.22
C ALA A 265 -8.32 -21.04 24.37
N LYS A 266 -8.10 -19.74 24.11
CA LYS A 266 -9.00 -18.89 23.29
C LYS A 266 -8.48 -18.68 21.85
N ARG A 267 -7.32 -19.25 21.50
CA ARG A 267 -6.75 -19.14 20.16
C ARG A 267 -7.61 -19.91 19.16
N ILE A 268 -7.92 -19.26 18.04
CA ILE A 268 -8.76 -19.83 16.99
C ILE A 268 -7.87 -20.52 15.97
N SER A 269 -8.19 -21.76 15.62
CA SER A 269 -7.51 -22.52 14.58
C SER A 269 -7.99 -22.10 13.17
N LEU A 270 -7.22 -22.43 12.15
CA LEU A 270 -7.46 -22.05 10.77
C LEU A 270 -8.87 -22.43 10.27
N ASP A 271 -9.29 -23.65 10.60
CA ASP A 271 -10.59 -24.23 10.23
C ASP A 271 -11.80 -23.60 10.93
N LYS A 272 -11.56 -22.80 11.98
CA LYS A 272 -12.59 -22.13 12.78
C LYS A 272 -12.63 -20.62 12.59
N LEU A 273 -11.84 -20.09 11.65
CA LEU A 273 -11.83 -18.67 11.34
C LEU A 273 -13.19 -18.21 10.81
N GLN A 274 -13.58 -17.01 11.23
CA GLN A 274 -14.77 -16.31 10.75
C GLN A 274 -14.39 -14.92 10.23
N PRO A 275 -15.15 -14.35 9.30
CA PRO A 275 -14.92 -12.98 8.84
C PRO A 275 -14.79 -12.00 10.01
N ALA A 276 -13.89 -11.03 9.88
CA ALA A 276 -13.47 -10.09 10.91
C ALA A 276 -12.69 -10.72 12.08
N ASP A 277 -12.21 -11.96 11.99
CA ASP A 277 -11.19 -12.43 12.92
C ASP A 277 -9.85 -11.76 12.60
N VAL A 278 -9.10 -11.38 13.64
CA VAL A 278 -7.70 -10.99 13.52
C VAL A 278 -6.86 -12.26 13.42
N ILE A 279 -6.00 -12.35 12.43
CA ILE A 279 -5.15 -13.51 12.19
C ILE A 279 -3.67 -13.15 12.38
N PHE A 280 -2.93 -14.06 13.01
CA PHE A 280 -1.53 -13.88 13.35
C PHE A 280 -0.66 -14.89 12.61
N PHE A 281 0.52 -14.41 12.17
CA PHE A 281 1.51 -15.23 11.46
C PHE A 281 2.85 -15.17 12.19
N GLY A 282 3.54 -16.30 12.23
CA GLY A 282 4.85 -16.40 12.86
C GLY A 282 5.71 -17.48 12.23
N ALA A 283 7.02 -17.40 12.39
CA ALA A 283 7.99 -18.26 11.74
C ALA A 283 7.79 -19.76 11.97
N ALA A 284 7.23 -20.13 13.14
CA ALA A 284 6.97 -21.53 13.50
C ALA A 284 5.51 -21.98 13.25
N GLY A 285 4.72 -21.20 12.49
CA GLY A 285 3.30 -21.46 12.22
C GLY A 285 2.52 -21.65 13.52
N ARG A 286 1.69 -22.67 13.63
CA ARG A 286 0.85 -22.98 14.81
C ARG A 286 1.66 -23.21 16.11
N ARG A 287 2.96 -23.43 16.01
CA ARG A 287 3.86 -23.61 17.17
C ARG A 287 4.51 -22.30 17.62
N SER A 288 4.26 -21.20 16.94
CA SER A 288 4.81 -19.89 17.29
C SER A 288 4.42 -19.48 18.71
N LYS A 289 5.34 -18.81 19.39
CA LYS A 289 5.07 -18.06 20.63
C LYS A 289 4.72 -16.62 20.26
N PRO A 290 4.04 -15.84 21.13
CA PRO A 290 3.73 -14.43 20.84
C PRO A 290 4.93 -13.61 20.35
N GLY A 291 6.09 -13.74 20.98
CA GLY A 291 7.31 -13.05 20.56
C GLY A 291 7.90 -13.49 19.20
N GLN A 292 7.33 -14.51 18.57
CA GLN A 292 7.70 -15.01 17.24
C GLN A 292 6.64 -14.66 16.17
N VAL A 293 5.56 -13.95 16.57
CA VAL A 293 4.51 -13.46 15.67
C VAL A 293 4.97 -12.12 15.11
N ASP A 294 5.21 -12.08 13.82
CA ASP A 294 5.80 -10.94 13.12
C ASP A 294 4.86 -10.31 12.08
N HIS A 295 3.70 -10.93 11.84
CA HIS A 295 2.72 -10.40 10.90
C HIS A 295 1.29 -10.69 11.33
N MET A 296 0.34 -9.87 10.84
CA MET A 296 -1.08 -10.02 11.13
C MET A 296 -1.95 -9.38 10.05
N GLY A 297 -3.24 -9.71 10.06
CA GLY A 297 -4.26 -9.15 9.18
C GLY A 297 -5.66 -9.41 9.69
N VAL A 298 -6.66 -9.10 8.88
CA VAL A 298 -8.09 -9.29 9.15
C VAL A 298 -8.65 -10.30 8.15
N TYR A 299 -9.27 -11.36 8.64
CA TYR A 299 -9.83 -12.42 7.82
C TYR A 299 -11.13 -11.96 7.15
N LEU A 300 -11.24 -12.15 5.85
CA LEU A 300 -12.41 -11.77 5.05
C LEU A 300 -13.41 -12.92 4.90
N GLY A 301 -12.96 -14.15 5.02
CA GLY A 301 -13.74 -15.36 4.77
C GLY A 301 -13.24 -16.16 3.57
N ASN A 302 -13.59 -17.44 3.51
CA ASN A 302 -13.28 -18.37 2.41
C ASN A 302 -11.82 -18.35 1.96
N GLY A 303 -10.89 -18.28 2.93
CA GLY A 303 -9.46 -18.29 2.67
C GLY A 303 -8.87 -16.93 2.25
N TRP A 304 -9.66 -15.86 2.21
CA TRP A 304 -9.18 -14.51 1.93
C TRP A 304 -8.98 -13.69 3.20
N PHE A 305 -7.97 -12.81 3.19
CA PHE A 305 -7.73 -11.85 4.25
C PHE A 305 -7.17 -10.53 3.69
N ILE A 306 -7.24 -9.47 4.47
CA ILE A 306 -6.66 -8.17 4.14
C ILE A 306 -5.62 -7.79 5.19
N HIS A 307 -4.50 -7.26 4.76
CA HIS A 307 -3.37 -6.90 5.61
C HIS A 307 -2.57 -5.75 5.02
N SER A 308 -1.67 -5.17 5.81
CA SER A 308 -0.63 -4.29 5.30
C SER A 308 0.72 -5.00 5.30
N SER A 309 1.36 -5.06 4.15
CA SER A 309 2.64 -5.72 3.91
C SER A 309 3.54 -4.86 3.01
N ARG A 310 4.67 -5.41 2.55
CA ARG A 310 5.52 -4.72 1.58
C ARG A 310 4.79 -4.28 0.29
N TYR A 311 3.62 -4.80 0.03
CA TYR A 311 2.75 -4.40 -1.08
C TYR A 311 1.67 -3.40 -0.65
N GLY A 312 1.83 -2.77 0.54
CA GLY A 312 0.84 -1.92 1.16
C GLY A 312 -0.37 -2.69 1.67
N VAL A 313 -1.50 -2.01 1.81
CA VAL A 313 -2.78 -2.65 2.20
C VAL A 313 -3.34 -3.40 1.00
N ALA A 314 -3.38 -4.72 1.10
CA ALA A 314 -3.74 -5.63 0.03
C ALA A 314 -4.61 -6.79 0.54
N VAL A 315 -5.40 -7.38 -0.36
CA VAL A 315 -6.03 -8.68 -0.14
C VAL A 315 -5.07 -9.80 -0.55
N ALA A 316 -5.10 -10.91 0.16
CA ALA A 316 -4.30 -12.07 -0.13
C ALA A 316 -5.05 -13.36 0.24
N THR A 317 -4.60 -14.50 -0.30
CA THR A 317 -5.13 -15.81 0.08
C THR A 317 -4.34 -16.42 1.25
N LEU A 318 -5.04 -17.09 2.13
CA LEU A 318 -4.48 -17.81 3.28
C LEU A 318 -4.01 -19.21 2.83
N THR A 319 -3.13 -19.23 1.84
CA THR A 319 -2.55 -20.42 1.23
C THR A 319 -1.03 -20.34 1.20
N GLY A 320 -0.34 -21.43 0.94
CA GLY A 320 1.08 -21.50 0.72
C GLY A 320 1.90 -20.89 1.87
N TRP A 321 2.63 -19.80 1.60
CA TRP A 321 3.48 -19.15 2.59
C TRP A 321 2.70 -18.66 3.80
N TYR A 322 1.52 -18.05 3.62
CA TYR A 322 0.69 -17.56 4.71
C TYR A 322 0.08 -18.68 5.53
N GLU A 323 -0.40 -19.75 4.90
CA GLU A 323 -0.95 -20.92 5.59
C GLU A 323 0.11 -21.58 6.48
N ASN A 324 1.33 -21.79 5.95
CA ASN A 324 2.44 -22.37 6.67
C ASN A 324 2.86 -21.53 7.88
N ARG A 325 2.68 -20.23 7.83
CA ARG A 325 3.02 -19.28 8.89
C ARG A 325 1.84 -18.96 9.82
N PHE A 326 0.62 -19.38 9.49
CA PHE A 326 -0.54 -19.13 10.34
C PHE A 326 -0.32 -19.67 11.75
N ALA A 327 -0.39 -18.78 12.74
CA ALA A 327 -0.18 -19.09 14.14
C ALA A 327 -1.51 -19.39 14.86
N TRP A 328 -2.39 -18.41 14.92
CA TRP A 328 -3.77 -18.49 15.44
C TRP A 328 -4.59 -17.27 15.04
N GLY A 329 -5.90 -17.40 15.23
CA GLY A 329 -6.84 -16.26 15.13
C GLY A 329 -7.30 -15.77 16.50
N ARG A 330 -7.87 -14.56 16.52
CA ARG A 330 -8.56 -13.89 17.62
C ARG A 330 -9.87 -13.33 17.10
N ARG A 331 -10.92 -13.35 17.91
CA ARG A 331 -12.26 -12.86 17.53
C ARG A 331 -12.71 -11.67 18.39
N PRO A 332 -12.24 -10.43 18.08
CA PRO A 332 -12.56 -9.26 18.90
C PRO A 332 -14.08 -8.99 19.01
N LEU A 333 -14.85 -9.25 17.95
CA LEU A 333 -16.29 -9.09 17.97
C LEU A 333 -16.98 -10.00 19.03
N ALA A 334 -16.51 -11.24 19.18
CA ALA A 334 -17.05 -12.13 20.21
C ALA A 334 -16.57 -11.73 21.62
N GLU A 335 -15.33 -11.26 21.74
CA GLU A 335 -14.79 -10.78 23.02
C GLU A 335 -15.57 -9.55 23.52
N ALA A 336 -16.02 -8.67 22.62
CA ALA A 336 -16.84 -7.49 22.89
C ALA A 336 -18.35 -7.79 22.98
N GLY A 337 -18.77 -9.06 22.85
CA GLY A 337 -20.20 -9.42 22.90
C GLY A 337 -21.02 -8.99 21.67
N LEU A 338 -20.37 -8.67 20.55
CA LEU A 338 -20.98 -8.13 19.33
C LEU A 338 -21.30 -9.20 18.26
N VAL A 339 -21.12 -10.47 18.56
CA VAL A 339 -21.60 -11.56 17.71
C VAL A 339 -23.07 -11.78 18.03
N SER A 340 -23.95 -11.70 17.00
CA SER A 340 -25.34 -12.15 17.14
C SER A 340 -25.32 -13.60 17.60
N GLY A 341 -26.07 -13.92 18.66
CA GLY A 341 -26.25 -15.31 19.07
C GLY A 341 -26.76 -16.10 17.87
N SER A 342 -26.13 -17.24 17.65
CA SER A 342 -26.54 -18.26 16.68
C SER A 342 -27.92 -18.77 16.97
#